data_2e2f29f2aff503e4c1b20dd9987939f4
#
_entry.id   2e2f29f2aff503e4c1b20dd9987939f4
#
_cell.length_a   1.000
_cell.length_b   1.000
_cell.length_c   1.000
_cell.angle_alpha   90.00
_cell.angle_beta   90.00
_cell.angle_gamma   90.00
#
_symmetry.space_group_name_H-M   'P 1'
#
loop_
_entity.id
_entity.type
_entity.pdbx_description
1 polymer ?
#
loop_
_entity_poly.entity_id
_entity_poly.type
_entity_poly.pdbx_seq_one_letter_code
_entity_poly.pdbx_strand_id
1 'polypeptide(L)'
;MRGHCSFLSREVAILSVFFGIIAVAAPITAAILEHSGNVGISERRHSHHDTYVTPAALTRSLIIDMAFVSAIAVILGWLCYVNVFTPNPDIVMAFFASFSTVMFMAWYILSRYKVSLFDDEMVIVPFVGSEININYQEIKRMEWAGDRRGSGFRDLLIWTSDTSKVRLSGMIGLDQVLLKIDRFDVLAHSSTR
;
A
#
# COMPACT_ATOMS: atom_id res chain seq x y z
N MET A 1 -28.68 41.40 14.80
CA MET A 1 -28.43 40.44 13.70
C MET A 1 -26.96 40.31 13.25
N ARG A 2 -25.96 40.99 13.85
CA ARG A 2 -24.53 40.92 13.47
C ARG A 2 -23.72 39.77 14.09
N GLY A 3 -24.21 39.11 15.13
CA GLY A 3 -23.47 38.06 15.82
C GLY A 3 -23.45 36.68 15.16
N HIS A 4 -24.46 36.37 14.33
CA HIS A 4 -24.58 35.05 13.70
C HIS A 4 -23.64 34.86 12.50
N CYS A 5 -23.29 35.93 11.80
CA CYS A 5 -22.41 35.85 10.63
C CYS A 5 -20.94 35.64 11.00
N SER A 6 -20.47 36.15 12.15
CA SER A 6 -19.07 35.98 12.58
C SER A 6 -18.79 34.60 13.18
N PHE A 7 -19.81 33.95 13.73
CA PHE A 7 -19.68 32.60 14.29
C PHE A 7 -19.55 31.55 13.17
N LEU A 8 -20.41 31.61 12.15
CA LEU A 8 -20.37 30.75 10.97
C LEU A 8 -19.05 30.86 10.19
N SER A 9 -18.50 32.06 10.02
CA SER A 9 -17.25 32.25 9.30
C SER A 9 -16.05 31.66 10.07
N ARG A 10 -16.10 31.58 11.38
CA ARG A 10 -15.05 31.03 12.22
C ARG A 10 -15.06 29.49 12.23
N GLU A 11 -16.23 28.87 12.23
CA GLU A 11 -16.36 27.41 12.12
C GLU A 11 -15.91 26.90 10.74
N VAL A 12 -16.28 27.60 9.68
CA VAL A 12 -15.85 27.29 8.30
C VAL A 12 -14.33 27.36 8.17
N ALA A 13 -13.69 28.40 8.72
CA ALA A 13 -12.23 28.53 8.69
C ALA A 13 -11.51 27.40 9.47
N ILE A 14 -12.06 26.92 10.57
CA ILE A 14 -11.49 25.84 11.35
C ILE A 14 -11.57 24.51 10.58
N LEU A 15 -12.69 24.26 9.91
CA LEU A 15 -12.92 23.02 9.18
C LEU A 15 -11.99 22.89 7.97
N SER A 16 -11.83 23.94 7.18
CA SER A 16 -10.91 23.95 6.03
C SER A 16 -9.45 23.79 6.45
N VAL A 17 -9.03 24.40 7.56
CA VAL A 17 -7.68 24.20 8.12
C VAL A 17 -7.48 22.76 8.56
N PHE A 18 -8.46 22.14 9.23
CA PHE A 18 -8.38 20.76 9.65
C PHE A 18 -8.20 19.81 8.45
N PHE A 19 -9.00 19.95 7.40
CA PHE A 19 -8.84 19.18 6.18
C PHE A 19 -7.49 19.44 5.49
N GLY A 20 -7.00 20.68 5.51
CA GLY A 20 -5.68 21.04 5.00
C GLY A 20 -4.56 20.32 5.73
N ILE A 21 -4.64 20.23 7.04
CA ILE A 21 -3.68 19.47 7.85
C ILE A 21 -3.68 17.98 7.47
N ILE A 22 -4.85 17.36 7.30
CA ILE A 22 -4.95 15.96 6.88
C ILE A 22 -4.31 15.76 5.50
N ALA A 23 -4.62 16.62 4.55
CA ALA A 23 -4.08 16.53 3.19
C ALA A 23 -2.55 16.61 3.15
N VAL A 24 -1.93 17.43 4.00
CA VAL A 24 -0.46 17.61 4.07
C VAL A 24 0.20 16.56 4.97
N ALA A 25 -0.44 16.15 6.06
CA ALA A 25 0.12 15.17 6.98
C ALA A 25 0.26 13.78 6.35
N ALA A 26 -0.65 13.38 5.46
CA ALA A 26 -0.65 12.05 4.84
C ALA A 26 0.66 11.74 4.08
N PRO A 27 1.14 12.54 3.12
CA PRO A 27 2.40 12.26 2.42
C PRO A 27 3.63 12.36 3.35
N ILE A 28 3.63 13.25 4.35
CA ILE A 28 4.74 13.40 5.29
C ILE A 28 4.86 12.14 6.15
N THR A 29 3.77 11.67 6.72
CA THR A 29 3.77 10.44 7.53
C THR A 29 4.15 9.22 6.70
N ALA A 30 3.65 9.09 5.46
CA ALA A 30 4.04 8.03 4.56
C ALA A 30 5.54 8.07 4.25
N ALA A 31 6.11 9.24 3.95
CA ALA A 31 7.54 9.40 3.68
C ALA A 31 8.42 9.04 4.89
N ILE A 32 8.03 9.44 6.10
CA ILE A 32 8.75 9.11 7.34
C ILE A 32 8.72 7.60 7.58
N LEU A 33 7.56 6.96 7.45
CA LEU A 33 7.40 5.52 7.66
C LEU A 33 8.16 4.71 6.62
N GLU A 34 8.13 5.12 5.34
CA GLU A 34 8.91 4.50 4.25
C GLU A 34 10.40 4.57 4.54
N HIS A 35 10.89 5.74 4.97
CA HIS A 35 12.30 5.92 5.31
C HIS A 35 12.73 5.03 6.49
N SER A 36 11.93 4.98 7.54
CA SER A 36 12.19 4.16 8.73
C SER A 36 12.16 2.65 8.40
N GLY A 37 11.23 2.22 7.54
CA GLY A 37 11.12 0.83 7.09
C GLY A 37 12.33 0.38 6.28
N ASN A 38 12.82 1.22 5.38
CA ASN A 38 13.99 0.91 4.54
C ASN A 38 15.29 0.74 5.34
N VAL A 39 15.48 1.49 6.43
CA VAL A 39 16.64 1.35 7.32
C VAL A 39 16.64 -0.03 7.98
N GLY A 40 15.48 -0.50 8.47
CA GLY A 40 15.36 -1.82 9.11
C GLY A 40 15.60 -3.01 8.15
N ILE A 41 15.30 -2.87 6.86
CA ILE A 41 15.54 -3.91 5.84
C ILE A 41 17.02 -3.94 5.44
N SER A 42 17.69 -2.79 5.38
CA SER A 42 19.12 -2.72 5.06
C SER A 42 20.01 -3.40 6.12
N GLU A 43 19.63 -3.30 7.40
CA GLU A 43 20.34 -3.94 8.51
C GLU A 43 20.17 -5.47 8.54
N ARG A 44 19.06 -6.01 7.99
CA ARG A 44 18.75 -7.44 8.00
C ARG A 44 19.39 -8.23 6.86
N ARG A 45 20.17 -7.62 5.99
CA ARG A 45 20.85 -8.27 4.85
C ARG A 45 21.87 -9.33 5.25
N HIS A 46 22.18 -9.48 6.54
CA HIS A 46 23.09 -10.48 7.08
C HIS A 46 22.40 -11.67 7.76
N SER A 47 21.07 -11.75 7.76
CA SER A 47 20.35 -12.92 8.26
C SER A 47 20.11 -13.95 7.15
N HIS A 48 20.19 -15.22 7.49
CA HIS A 48 20.06 -16.40 6.60
C HIS A 48 18.67 -16.54 5.92
N HIS A 49 17.88 -15.47 5.82
CA HIS A 49 16.57 -15.52 5.21
C HIS A 49 16.37 -14.41 4.17
N ASP A 50 15.75 -14.76 3.06
CA ASP A 50 15.43 -13.85 1.99
C ASP A 50 14.05 -13.21 2.25
N THR A 51 13.98 -11.88 2.20
CA THR A 51 12.74 -11.15 2.41
C THR A 51 12.34 -10.40 1.14
N TYR A 52 11.15 -10.69 0.66
CA TYR A 52 10.54 -10.06 -0.52
C TYR A 52 9.44 -9.11 -0.07
N VAL A 53 9.51 -7.88 -0.54
CA VAL A 53 8.56 -6.80 -0.23
C VAL A 53 8.01 -6.21 -1.52
N THR A 54 6.92 -5.47 -1.43
CA THR A 54 6.40 -4.69 -2.55
C THR A 54 7.50 -3.79 -3.13
N PRO A 55 7.61 -3.67 -4.47
CA PRO A 55 8.64 -2.85 -5.09
C PRO A 55 8.63 -1.41 -4.57
N ALA A 56 9.79 -0.94 -4.10
CA ALA A 56 9.93 0.41 -3.57
C ALA A 56 9.58 1.51 -4.59
N ALA A 57 9.67 1.22 -5.89
CA ALA A 57 9.24 2.14 -6.92
C ALA A 57 7.73 2.45 -6.84
N LEU A 58 6.90 1.43 -6.53
CA LEU A 58 5.46 1.58 -6.43
C LEU A 58 5.07 2.39 -5.18
N THR A 59 5.64 2.07 -4.02
CA THR A 59 5.34 2.78 -2.78
C THR A 59 5.82 4.23 -2.83
N ARG A 60 6.98 4.48 -3.42
CA ARG A 60 7.52 5.84 -3.61
C ARG A 60 6.70 6.66 -4.61
N SER A 61 6.22 6.07 -5.71
CA SER A 61 5.35 6.80 -6.64
C SER A 61 4.07 7.27 -5.96
N LEU A 62 3.45 6.44 -5.11
CA LEU A 62 2.27 6.84 -4.34
C LEU A 62 2.54 8.00 -3.37
N ILE A 63 3.72 8.02 -2.73
CA ILE A 63 4.11 9.13 -1.86
C ILE A 63 4.29 10.42 -2.67
N ILE A 64 4.93 10.34 -3.85
CA ILE A 64 5.13 11.49 -4.74
C ILE A 64 3.77 12.02 -5.23
N ASP A 65 2.87 11.11 -5.64
CA ASP A 65 1.52 11.48 -6.07
C ASP A 65 0.72 12.16 -4.94
N MET A 66 0.79 11.64 -3.71
CA MET A 66 0.19 12.28 -2.55
C MET A 66 0.79 13.66 -2.28
N ALA A 67 2.10 13.84 -2.38
CA ALA A 67 2.78 15.12 -2.18
C ALA A 67 2.34 16.14 -3.25
N PHE A 68 2.22 15.71 -4.50
CA PHE A 68 1.75 16.54 -5.60
C PHE A 68 0.29 17.00 -5.39
N VAL A 69 -0.59 16.07 -5.04
CA VAL A 69 -2.00 16.37 -4.71
C VAL A 69 -2.10 17.31 -3.52
N SER A 70 -1.28 17.15 -2.50
CA SER A 70 -1.22 18.05 -1.34
C SER A 70 -0.78 19.47 -1.72
N ALA A 71 0.21 19.59 -2.60
CA ALA A 71 0.63 20.90 -3.12
C ALA A 71 -0.50 21.59 -3.86
N ILE A 72 -1.24 20.89 -4.72
CA ILE A 72 -2.43 21.42 -5.41
C ILE A 72 -3.49 21.84 -4.39
N ALA A 73 -3.76 21.02 -3.36
CA ALA A 73 -4.73 21.34 -2.32
C ALA A 73 -4.39 22.65 -1.61
N VAL A 74 -3.12 22.84 -1.23
CA VAL A 74 -2.65 24.08 -0.58
C VAL A 74 -2.82 25.31 -1.49
N ILE A 75 -2.44 25.17 -2.77
CA ILE A 75 -2.57 26.27 -3.75
C ILE A 75 -4.04 26.65 -3.95
N LEU A 76 -4.92 25.67 -4.17
CA LEU A 76 -6.34 25.92 -4.37
C LEU A 76 -7.01 26.47 -3.10
N GLY A 77 -6.65 25.93 -1.93
CA GLY A 77 -7.12 26.45 -0.66
C GLY A 77 -6.73 27.92 -0.45
N TRP A 78 -5.51 28.28 -0.80
CA TRP A 78 -5.04 29.66 -0.76
C TRP A 78 -5.79 30.57 -1.75
N LEU A 79 -6.02 30.11 -2.99
CA LEU A 79 -6.79 30.84 -4.00
C LEU A 79 -8.25 31.07 -3.58
N CYS A 80 -8.85 30.11 -2.90
CA CYS A 80 -10.19 30.28 -2.30
C CYS A 80 -10.15 31.32 -1.17
N TYR A 81 -9.10 31.28 -0.33
CA TYR A 81 -8.96 32.22 0.79
C TYR A 81 -8.83 33.67 0.32
N VAL A 82 -8.10 33.94 -0.77
CA VAL A 82 -7.94 35.29 -1.35
C VAL A 82 -9.09 35.68 -2.29
N ASN A 83 -10.18 34.91 -2.34
CA ASN A 83 -11.36 35.10 -3.18
C ASN A 83 -11.09 35.20 -4.70
N VAL A 84 -9.99 34.67 -5.18
CA VAL A 84 -9.70 34.52 -6.62
C VAL A 84 -10.51 33.35 -7.20
N PHE A 85 -10.79 32.35 -6.37
CA PHE A 85 -11.54 31.16 -6.75
C PHE A 85 -12.84 31.07 -5.94
N THR A 86 -13.96 30.94 -6.64
CA THR A 86 -15.33 31.10 -6.07
C THR A 86 -15.91 29.86 -5.36
N PRO A 87 -15.41 28.60 -5.55
CA PRO A 87 -15.95 27.48 -4.81
C PRO A 87 -15.75 27.59 -3.30
N ASN A 88 -16.64 26.92 -2.56
CA ASN A 88 -16.53 26.85 -1.10
C ASN A 88 -15.21 26.15 -0.71
N PRO A 89 -14.32 26.81 0.06
CA PRO A 89 -13.04 26.27 0.46
C PRO A 89 -13.14 24.95 1.22
N ASP A 90 -14.21 24.76 2.02
CA ASP A 90 -14.39 23.53 2.80
C ASP A 90 -14.64 22.32 1.90
N ILE A 91 -15.42 22.48 0.84
CA ILE A 91 -15.70 21.40 -0.12
C ILE A 91 -14.42 21.02 -0.86
N VAL A 92 -13.65 22.02 -1.29
CA VAL A 92 -12.37 21.80 -1.99
C VAL A 92 -11.39 21.07 -1.06
N MET A 93 -11.23 21.56 0.16
CA MET A 93 -10.29 20.95 1.12
C MET A 93 -10.74 19.56 1.58
N ALA A 94 -12.06 19.34 1.78
CA ALA A 94 -12.61 18.03 2.11
C ALA A 94 -12.37 17.01 0.97
N PHE A 95 -12.50 17.42 -0.28
CA PHE A 95 -12.18 16.57 -1.43
C PHE A 95 -10.73 16.12 -1.41
N PHE A 96 -9.78 17.06 -1.28
CA PHE A 96 -8.36 16.72 -1.25
C PHE A 96 -7.95 15.91 -0.03
N ALA A 97 -8.52 16.19 1.15
CA ALA A 97 -8.29 15.41 2.36
C ALA A 97 -8.79 13.97 2.19
N SER A 98 -9.98 13.77 1.62
CA SER A 98 -10.53 12.44 1.35
C SER A 98 -9.66 11.67 0.36
N PHE A 99 -9.24 12.32 -0.73
CA PHE A 99 -8.38 11.72 -1.73
C PHE A 99 -7.01 11.32 -1.14
N SER A 100 -6.37 12.22 -0.39
CA SER A 100 -5.09 11.94 0.30
C SER A 100 -5.24 10.78 1.29
N THR A 101 -6.37 10.69 2.01
CA THR A 101 -6.66 9.59 2.93
C THR A 101 -6.76 8.25 2.20
N VAL A 102 -7.47 8.20 1.07
CA VAL A 102 -7.59 6.98 0.25
C VAL A 102 -6.23 6.55 -0.29
N MET A 103 -5.43 7.49 -0.80
CA MET A 103 -4.08 7.23 -1.29
C MET A 103 -3.14 6.73 -0.17
N PHE A 104 -3.24 7.32 1.01
CA PHE A 104 -2.48 6.89 2.19
C PHE A 104 -2.86 5.47 2.61
N MET A 105 -4.15 5.13 2.61
CA MET A 105 -4.62 3.77 2.90
C MET A 105 -4.10 2.77 1.87
N ALA A 106 -4.13 3.12 0.57
CA ALA A 106 -3.58 2.27 -0.48
C ALA A 106 -2.08 2.05 -0.28
N TRP A 107 -1.31 3.11 -0.03
CA TRP A 107 0.11 3.01 0.29
C TRP A 107 0.36 2.14 1.53
N TYR A 108 -0.39 2.34 2.61
CA TYR A 108 -0.25 1.58 3.85
C TYR A 108 -0.49 0.08 3.66
N ILE A 109 -1.55 -0.27 2.92
CA ILE A 109 -1.88 -1.67 2.60
C ILE A 109 -0.76 -2.30 1.77
N LEU A 110 -0.26 -1.60 0.74
CA LEU A 110 0.82 -2.10 -0.12
C LEU A 110 2.15 -2.24 0.63
N SER A 111 2.46 -1.31 1.53
CA SER A 111 3.70 -1.33 2.31
C SER A 111 3.74 -2.46 3.36
N ARG A 112 2.57 -2.99 3.76
CA ARG A 112 2.48 -4.11 4.71
C ARG A 112 2.86 -5.45 4.08
N TYR A 113 2.69 -5.60 2.77
CA TYR A 113 2.89 -6.89 2.12
C TYR A 113 4.36 -7.31 2.15
N LYS A 114 4.60 -8.48 2.73
CA LYS A 114 5.94 -9.01 2.94
C LYS A 114 5.92 -10.54 2.90
N VAL A 115 6.90 -11.13 2.24
CA VAL A 115 7.15 -12.56 2.24
C VAL A 115 8.58 -12.79 2.69
N SER A 116 8.77 -13.51 3.79
CA SER A 116 10.09 -13.90 4.31
C SER A 116 10.26 -15.41 4.13
N LEU A 117 11.32 -15.81 3.46
CA LEU A 117 11.64 -17.20 3.19
C LEU A 117 12.75 -17.63 4.14
N PHE A 118 12.50 -18.68 4.90
CA PHE A 118 13.46 -19.39 5.75
C PHE A 118 13.84 -20.71 5.07
N ASP A 119 14.68 -21.51 5.69
CA ASP A 119 15.17 -22.77 5.09
C ASP A 119 14.06 -23.81 4.96
N ASP A 120 13.15 -23.91 5.93
CA ASP A 120 12.10 -24.93 5.97
C ASP A 120 10.67 -24.36 5.89
N GLU A 121 10.52 -23.05 6.06
CA GLU A 121 9.22 -22.39 6.11
C GLU A 121 9.20 -21.02 5.44
N MET A 122 8.03 -20.56 5.07
CA MET A 122 7.80 -19.18 4.65
C MET A 122 6.79 -18.47 5.55
N VAL A 123 7.07 -17.21 5.79
CA VAL A 123 6.21 -16.32 6.57
C VAL A 123 5.66 -15.25 5.64
N ILE A 124 4.34 -15.18 5.54
CA ILE A 124 3.63 -14.26 4.66
C ILE A 124 2.87 -13.27 5.53
N VAL A 125 3.17 -11.99 5.37
CA VAL A 125 2.35 -10.90 5.90
C VAL A 125 1.47 -10.41 4.75
N PRO A 126 0.16 -10.74 4.73
CA PRO A 126 -0.72 -10.36 3.64
C PRO A 126 -1.03 -8.87 3.68
N PHE A 127 -1.61 -8.34 2.59
CA PHE A 127 -2.09 -6.95 2.53
C PHE A 127 -3.06 -6.63 3.68
N VAL A 128 -3.95 -7.57 3.99
CA VAL A 128 -4.94 -7.47 5.06
C VAL A 128 -5.01 -8.81 5.79
N GLY A 129 -5.06 -8.77 7.12
CA GLY A 129 -5.14 -9.96 7.98
C GLY A 129 -3.90 -10.18 8.82
N SER A 130 -3.82 -11.37 9.42
CA SER A 130 -2.71 -11.83 10.26
C SER A 130 -1.62 -12.50 9.42
N GLU A 131 -0.45 -12.61 10.00
CA GLU A 131 0.69 -13.36 9.49
C GLU A 131 0.34 -14.84 9.31
N ILE A 132 0.84 -15.43 8.22
CA ILE A 132 0.59 -16.83 7.85
C ILE A 132 1.96 -17.51 7.71
N ASN A 133 2.16 -18.57 8.50
CA ASN A 133 3.35 -19.42 8.41
C ASN A 133 3.01 -20.68 7.63
N ILE A 134 3.84 -21.03 6.65
CA ILE A 134 3.67 -22.21 5.82
C ILE A 134 4.98 -23.00 5.79
N ASN A 135 4.94 -24.25 6.27
CA ASN A 135 6.05 -25.18 6.12
C ASN A 135 6.06 -25.72 4.69
N TYR A 136 7.23 -25.79 4.05
CA TYR A 136 7.34 -26.26 2.67
C TYR A 136 6.86 -27.71 2.48
N GLN A 137 6.97 -28.54 3.52
CA GLN A 137 6.49 -29.93 3.50
C GLN A 137 4.95 -30.03 3.49
N GLU A 138 4.25 -29.00 3.98
CA GLU A 138 2.80 -28.96 4.00
C GLU A 138 2.19 -28.52 2.66
N ILE A 139 3.00 -28.05 1.72
CA ILE A 139 2.54 -27.62 0.41
C ILE A 139 2.15 -28.84 -0.43
N LYS A 140 0.85 -28.97 -0.74
CA LYS A 140 0.32 -30.06 -1.57
C LYS A 140 0.23 -29.71 -3.04
N ARG A 141 -0.03 -28.45 -3.34
CA ARG A 141 -0.22 -27.98 -4.71
C ARG A 141 0.08 -26.49 -4.81
N MET A 142 0.74 -26.12 -5.89
CA MET A 142 0.91 -24.73 -6.32
C MET A 142 0.34 -24.55 -7.72
N GLU A 143 -0.29 -23.39 -7.97
CA GLU A 143 -0.91 -23.10 -9.26
C GLU A 143 -0.82 -21.61 -9.56
N TRP A 144 -0.49 -21.27 -10.80
CA TRP A 144 -0.52 -19.89 -11.24
C TRP A 144 -1.97 -19.41 -11.39
N ALA A 145 -2.30 -18.30 -10.73
CA ALA A 145 -3.60 -17.65 -10.83
C ALA A 145 -3.49 -16.34 -11.59
N GLY A 146 -4.52 -16.08 -12.40
CA GLY A 146 -4.63 -14.86 -13.18
C GLY A 146 -4.18 -15.01 -14.62
N ASP A 147 -4.81 -14.21 -15.48
CA ASP A 147 -4.51 -14.19 -16.90
C ASP A 147 -3.36 -13.19 -17.17
N ARG A 148 -2.39 -13.59 -17.99
CA ARG A 148 -1.25 -12.77 -18.44
C ARG A 148 -1.66 -11.47 -19.16
N ARG A 149 -2.93 -11.35 -19.55
CA ARG A 149 -3.41 -10.33 -20.50
C ARG A 149 -3.65 -8.95 -19.92
N GLY A 150 -3.76 -8.78 -18.60
CA GLY A 150 -4.14 -7.49 -18.00
C GLY A 150 -3.01 -6.72 -17.30
N SER A 151 -2.37 -7.29 -16.28
CA SER A 151 -1.42 -6.58 -15.40
C SER A 151 0.05 -6.97 -15.58
N GLY A 152 0.33 -8.04 -16.36
CA GLY A 152 1.69 -8.60 -16.47
C GLY A 152 2.14 -9.38 -15.23
N PHE A 153 1.43 -9.27 -14.12
CA PHE A 153 1.72 -9.98 -12.88
C PHE A 153 0.83 -11.22 -12.76
N ARG A 154 1.44 -12.35 -12.41
CA ARG A 154 0.72 -13.58 -12.10
C ARG A 154 0.85 -13.85 -10.61
N ASP A 155 -0.26 -14.12 -9.96
CA ASP A 155 -0.24 -14.56 -8.59
C ASP A 155 0.00 -16.07 -8.50
N LEU A 156 0.56 -16.51 -7.39
CA LEU A 156 0.73 -17.92 -7.09
C LEU A 156 -0.24 -18.32 -5.99
N LEU A 157 -1.04 -19.36 -6.23
CA LEU A 157 -1.90 -19.98 -5.25
C LEU A 157 -1.21 -21.19 -4.69
N ILE A 158 -1.16 -21.27 -3.36
CA ILE A 158 -0.57 -22.36 -2.60
C ILE A 158 -1.67 -23.02 -1.80
N TRP A 159 -1.80 -24.35 -1.91
CA TRP A 159 -2.67 -25.17 -1.08
C TRP A 159 -1.84 -25.96 -0.10
N THR A 160 -2.15 -25.81 1.18
CA THR A 160 -1.51 -26.53 2.27
C THR A 160 -2.34 -27.76 2.70
N SER A 161 -1.75 -28.61 3.53
CA SER A 161 -2.42 -29.80 4.07
C SER A 161 -3.69 -29.49 4.83
N ASP A 162 -3.79 -28.35 5.49
CA ASP A 162 -4.95 -27.89 6.26
C ASP A 162 -6.09 -27.32 5.40
N THR A 163 -6.07 -27.57 4.08
CA THR A 163 -7.08 -27.07 3.13
C THR A 163 -7.08 -25.54 3.03
N SER A 164 -6.12 -24.86 3.63
CA SER A 164 -5.99 -23.42 3.51
C SER A 164 -5.41 -23.06 2.14
N LYS A 165 -6.03 -22.05 1.50
CA LYS A 165 -5.60 -21.51 0.22
C LYS A 165 -4.95 -20.17 0.47
N VAL A 166 -3.66 -20.06 0.18
CA VAL A 166 -2.89 -18.83 0.33
C VAL A 166 -2.52 -18.29 -1.04
N ARG A 167 -2.68 -16.98 -1.24
CA ARG A 167 -2.36 -16.29 -2.49
C ARG A 167 -1.14 -15.41 -2.30
N LEU A 168 -0.08 -15.70 -3.04
CA LEU A 168 1.09 -14.85 -3.18
C LEU A 168 0.87 -13.87 -4.33
N SER A 169 1.08 -12.60 -4.05
CA SER A 169 0.93 -11.55 -5.06
C SER A 169 2.10 -11.56 -6.05
N GLY A 170 1.78 -11.48 -7.35
CA GLY A 170 2.76 -11.36 -8.41
C GLY A 170 3.55 -10.04 -8.41
N MET A 171 3.27 -9.11 -7.49
CA MET A 171 4.03 -7.88 -7.32
C MET A 171 5.45 -8.11 -6.80
N ILE A 172 5.70 -9.26 -6.17
CA ILE A 172 7.03 -9.69 -5.74
C ILE A 172 7.63 -10.62 -6.80
N GLY A 173 8.96 -10.79 -6.78
CA GLY A 173 9.66 -11.69 -7.71
C GLY A 173 9.37 -13.17 -7.44
N LEU A 174 8.17 -13.65 -7.82
CA LEU A 174 7.71 -15.01 -7.56
C LEU A 174 8.62 -16.10 -8.13
N ASP A 175 9.34 -15.82 -9.23
CA ASP A 175 10.31 -16.77 -9.79
C ASP A 175 11.45 -17.08 -8.81
N GLN A 176 11.93 -16.06 -8.09
CA GLN A 176 12.95 -16.21 -7.05
C GLN A 176 12.39 -16.93 -5.82
N VAL A 177 11.14 -16.63 -5.44
CA VAL A 177 10.44 -17.34 -4.36
C VAL A 177 10.30 -18.82 -4.67
N LEU A 178 9.88 -19.18 -5.90
CA LEU A 178 9.77 -20.56 -6.34
C LEU A 178 11.11 -21.31 -6.35
N LEU A 179 12.19 -20.65 -6.80
CA LEU A 179 13.53 -21.24 -6.78
C LEU A 179 14.00 -21.54 -5.36
N LYS A 180 13.65 -20.72 -4.38
CA LYS A 180 14.03 -20.93 -2.98
C LYS A 180 13.20 -22.02 -2.30
N ILE A 181 11.91 -22.13 -2.63
CA ILE A 181 11.02 -23.18 -2.11
C ILE A 181 11.43 -24.56 -2.63
N ASP A 182 11.98 -24.63 -3.86
CA ASP A 182 12.45 -25.86 -4.53
C ASP A 182 11.41 -27.01 -4.57
N ARG A 183 10.12 -26.67 -4.62
CA ARG A 183 9.00 -27.62 -4.67
C ARG A 183 8.28 -27.57 -6.02
N PHE A 184 9.07 -27.72 -7.11
CA PHE A 184 8.53 -27.78 -8.48
C PHE A 184 7.69 -29.02 -8.75
N ASP A 185 7.85 -30.06 -7.94
CA ASP A 185 7.07 -31.30 -7.97
C ASP A 185 5.56 -31.07 -7.78
N VAL A 186 5.19 -30.08 -6.96
CA VAL A 186 3.79 -29.74 -6.66
C VAL A 186 3.23 -28.59 -7.50
N LEU A 187 4.02 -28.03 -8.41
CA LEU A 187 3.60 -26.97 -9.31
C LEU A 187 2.74 -27.54 -10.46
N ALA A 188 1.46 -27.25 -10.43
CA ALA A 188 0.58 -27.66 -11.51
C ALA A 188 0.93 -26.91 -12.81
N HIS A 189 1.24 -27.65 -13.86
CA HIS A 189 1.39 -27.09 -15.19
C HIS A 189 0.04 -26.49 -15.60
N SER A 190 0.00 -25.18 -15.84
CA SER A 190 -1.21 -24.55 -16.38
C SER A 190 -1.51 -25.21 -17.73
N SER A 191 -2.47 -26.13 -17.75
CA SER A 191 -3.02 -26.60 -19.00
C SER A 191 -3.76 -25.39 -19.61
N THR A 192 -3.11 -24.77 -20.58
CA THR A 192 -3.75 -23.80 -21.49
C THR A 192 -4.97 -24.46 -22.11
N ARG A 193 -6.14 -24.03 -21.65
CA ARG A 193 -7.39 -24.18 -22.38
C ARG A 193 -7.75 -22.88 -23.06
#